data_a50ec9452c813cc57ee03b1e0c103595
#
_entry.id   a50ec9452c813cc57ee03b1e0c103595
#
_cell.length_a   1.000
_cell.length_b   1.000
_cell.length_c   1.000
_cell.angle_alpha   90.00
_cell.angle_beta   90.00
_cell.angle_gamma   90.00
#
_symmetry.space_group_name_H-M   'P 1'
#
loop_
_entity.id
_entity.type
_entity.pdbx_description
1 polymer ?
#
loop_
_entity_poly.entity_id
_entity_poly.type
_entity_poly.pdbx_seq_one_letter_code
_entity_poly.pdbx_strand_id
1 'polypeptide(L)'
;MRRRRTALLLVLLCLPLTACQEQQNLYSATWFDLFDTVAIVQGYADSQDSWNAQTQAMYSDLQRYNELFDIYHHYDGVINLYDVNARAAAAPVQVSDELYAFLRWCKDTAYPAANGATNIAAGAVLRLWHDARESDSPAPPDADAIAAALTHIDIEDLVLDDAAQTVYFTYPEMALDVGAVGKGYAVEQTARAAQARGLTSALLNIGGNVRAIGTKPGGKPWTAGVE
;
A
#
# COMPACT_ATOMS: atom_id res chain seq x y z
N MET A 1 56.64 -28.15 60.46
CA MET A 1 55.25 -28.03 60.03
C MET A 1 55.18 -27.13 58.76
N ARG A 2 55.10 -27.73 57.58
CA ARG A 2 55.04 -27.01 56.28
C ARG A 2 53.59 -27.07 55.80
N ARG A 3 52.88 -25.92 55.79
CA ARG A 3 51.55 -25.78 55.16
C ARG A 3 51.74 -25.67 53.63
N ARG A 4 51.28 -26.69 52.84
CA ARG A 4 51.14 -26.64 51.40
C ARG A 4 49.87 -25.87 51.08
N ARG A 5 50.01 -24.71 50.42
CA ARG A 5 48.89 -23.96 49.80
C ARG A 5 48.64 -24.55 48.41
N THR A 6 47.57 -25.25 48.27
CA THR A 6 47.05 -25.69 46.95
C THR A 6 46.36 -24.51 46.30
N ALA A 7 46.95 -23.98 45.22
CA ALA A 7 46.32 -22.98 44.38
C ALA A 7 45.37 -23.70 43.40
N LEU A 8 44.08 -23.49 43.54
CA LEU A 8 43.06 -23.97 42.62
C LEU A 8 43.04 -23.04 41.40
N LEU A 9 43.53 -23.46 40.25
CA LEU A 9 43.49 -22.72 38.99
C LEU A 9 42.10 -22.91 38.39
N LEU A 10 41.24 -21.87 38.51
CA LEU A 10 39.96 -21.83 37.82
C LEU A 10 40.19 -21.43 36.38
N VAL A 11 40.27 -22.40 35.48
CA VAL A 11 40.30 -22.16 34.05
C VAL A 11 38.87 -21.84 33.61
N LEU A 12 38.61 -20.55 33.46
CA LEU A 12 37.35 -20.05 32.88
C LEU A 12 37.38 -20.37 31.40
N LEU A 13 36.68 -21.44 30.98
CA LEU A 13 36.51 -21.83 29.58
C LEU A 13 35.60 -20.82 28.90
N CYS A 14 36.15 -19.76 28.32
CA CYS A 14 35.44 -18.86 27.43
C CYS A 14 35.15 -19.63 26.12
N LEU A 15 34.01 -20.33 26.10
CA LEU A 15 33.45 -20.80 24.82
C LEU A 15 33.11 -19.56 23.98
N PRO A 16 33.68 -19.39 22.79
CA PRO A 16 33.17 -18.39 21.87
C PRO A 16 31.74 -18.82 21.53
N LEU A 17 30.75 -18.06 22.00
CA LEU A 17 29.41 -18.08 21.44
C LEU A 17 29.55 -17.52 20.03
N THR A 18 30.01 -18.36 19.09
CA THR A 18 29.76 -18.10 17.68
C THR A 18 28.23 -18.18 17.53
N ALA A 19 27.57 -17.04 17.69
CA ALA A 19 26.24 -16.89 17.18
C ALA A 19 26.36 -17.28 15.70
N CYS A 20 25.85 -18.45 15.33
CA CYS A 20 25.58 -18.74 13.92
C CYS A 20 24.67 -17.61 13.46
N GLN A 21 25.24 -16.63 12.78
CA GLN A 21 24.46 -15.67 12.03
C GLN A 21 23.85 -16.52 10.92
N GLU A 22 22.57 -16.87 11.07
CA GLU A 22 21.83 -17.58 10.03
C GLU A 22 22.06 -16.82 8.74
N GLN A 23 22.60 -17.54 7.75
CA GLN A 23 22.98 -16.94 6.47
C GLN A 23 21.69 -16.67 5.69
N GLN A 24 21.16 -15.46 5.80
CA GLN A 24 20.00 -15.05 5.04
C GLN A 24 20.33 -14.99 3.55
N ASN A 25 19.49 -15.61 2.74
CA ASN A 25 19.61 -15.59 1.29
C ASN A 25 18.69 -14.53 0.69
N LEU A 26 19.11 -13.96 -0.44
CA LEU A 26 18.30 -13.05 -1.22
C LEU A 26 17.31 -13.83 -2.08
N TYR A 27 16.03 -13.51 -1.94
CA TYR A 27 14.94 -14.05 -2.72
C TYR A 27 14.19 -12.95 -3.48
N SER A 28 13.37 -13.33 -4.46
CA SER A 28 12.52 -12.42 -5.22
C SER A 28 11.18 -13.06 -5.53
N ALA A 29 10.13 -12.26 -5.58
CA ALA A 29 8.82 -12.61 -6.11
C ALA A 29 8.35 -11.53 -7.08
N THR A 30 7.61 -11.91 -8.13
CA THR A 30 7.09 -10.99 -9.15
C THR A 30 5.65 -11.38 -9.48
N TRP A 31 4.76 -10.37 -9.58
CA TRP A 31 3.36 -10.52 -9.94
C TRP A 31 3.01 -9.53 -11.05
N PHE A 32 2.06 -9.89 -11.93
CA PHE A 32 1.67 -9.12 -13.11
C PHE A 32 0.17 -8.78 -13.14
N ASP A 33 -0.56 -9.18 -12.12
CA ASP A 33 -2.02 -9.15 -12.00
C ASP A 33 -2.50 -8.18 -10.90
N LEU A 34 -1.63 -7.28 -10.44
CA LEU A 34 -1.93 -6.31 -9.39
C LEU A 34 -1.76 -4.88 -9.93
N PHE A 35 -2.78 -4.04 -9.75
CA PHE A 35 -2.77 -2.60 -10.07
C PHE A 35 -2.35 -2.28 -11.52
N ASP A 36 -2.64 -3.16 -12.47
CA ASP A 36 -2.27 -3.04 -13.90
C ASP A 36 -0.78 -2.74 -14.12
N THR A 37 0.08 -3.31 -13.26
CA THR A 37 1.52 -3.06 -13.31
C THR A 37 2.32 -4.28 -12.88
N VAL A 38 3.64 -4.17 -13.00
CA VAL A 38 4.57 -5.19 -12.46
C VAL A 38 4.85 -4.88 -11.00
N ALA A 39 4.59 -5.88 -10.15
CA ALA A 39 4.91 -5.85 -8.73
C ALA A 39 6.12 -6.76 -8.46
N ILE A 40 7.20 -6.21 -7.93
CA ILE A 40 8.45 -6.94 -7.60
C ILE A 40 8.75 -6.75 -6.13
N VAL A 41 8.98 -7.85 -5.43
CA VAL A 41 9.46 -7.84 -4.05
C VAL A 41 10.75 -8.64 -3.97
N GLN A 42 11.77 -8.05 -3.38
CA GLN A 42 13.04 -8.71 -3.08
C GLN A 42 13.30 -8.63 -1.58
N GLY A 43 13.86 -9.67 -0.99
CA GLY A 43 14.13 -9.64 0.46
C GLY A 43 15.04 -10.78 0.90
N TYR A 44 15.52 -10.65 2.13
CA TYR A 44 16.35 -11.64 2.77
C TYR A 44 15.54 -12.49 3.74
N ALA A 45 15.67 -13.79 3.66
CA ALA A 45 15.03 -14.75 4.55
C ALA A 45 15.98 -15.93 4.84
N ASP A 46 15.69 -16.65 5.92
CA ASP A 46 16.51 -17.77 6.37
C ASP A 46 16.27 -19.04 5.52
N SER A 47 15.09 -19.13 4.89
CA SER A 47 14.71 -20.24 4.01
C SER A 47 13.74 -19.84 2.90
N GLN A 48 13.64 -20.65 1.86
CA GLN A 48 12.67 -20.50 0.79
C GLN A 48 11.23 -20.58 1.32
N ASP A 49 10.97 -21.46 2.28
CA ASP A 49 9.62 -21.63 2.85
C ASP A 49 9.18 -20.38 3.65
N SER A 50 10.11 -19.82 4.44
CA SER A 50 9.86 -18.55 5.14
C SER A 50 9.59 -17.40 4.16
N TRP A 51 10.39 -17.32 3.07
CA TRP A 51 10.17 -16.32 2.02
C TRP A 51 8.83 -16.51 1.32
N ASN A 52 8.48 -17.74 0.94
CA ASN A 52 7.20 -18.04 0.28
C ASN A 52 6.00 -17.67 1.16
N ALA A 53 6.06 -17.96 2.47
CA ALA A 53 5.00 -17.58 3.39
C ALA A 53 4.83 -16.05 3.48
N GLN A 54 5.93 -15.30 3.56
CA GLN A 54 5.89 -13.83 3.56
C GLN A 54 5.35 -13.26 2.26
N THR A 55 5.81 -13.76 1.11
CA THR A 55 5.38 -13.25 -0.19
C THR A 55 3.94 -13.61 -0.51
N GLN A 56 3.47 -14.79 -0.12
CA GLN A 56 2.05 -15.15 -0.25
C GLN A 56 1.15 -14.20 0.57
N ALA A 57 1.56 -13.87 1.80
CA ALA A 57 0.82 -12.91 2.62
C ALA A 57 0.86 -11.50 2.04
N MET A 58 2.01 -11.03 1.53
CA MET A 58 2.12 -9.74 0.85
C MET A 58 1.27 -9.68 -0.43
N TYR A 59 1.22 -10.76 -1.21
CA TYR A 59 0.34 -10.86 -2.38
C TYR A 59 -1.13 -10.69 -1.97
N SER A 60 -1.56 -11.40 -0.93
CA SER A 60 -2.94 -11.29 -0.45
C SER A 60 -3.27 -9.89 0.08
N ASP A 61 -2.34 -9.24 0.77
CA ASP A 61 -2.50 -7.85 1.22
C ASP A 61 -2.66 -6.90 0.01
N LEU A 62 -1.79 -7.00 -1.00
CA LEU A 62 -1.84 -6.18 -2.21
C LEU A 62 -3.10 -6.44 -3.04
N GLN A 63 -3.50 -7.72 -3.21
CA GLN A 63 -4.72 -8.10 -3.91
C GLN A 63 -5.95 -7.47 -3.26
N ARG A 64 -6.03 -7.51 -1.93
CA ARG A 64 -7.11 -6.86 -1.19
C ARG A 64 -7.20 -5.36 -1.47
N TYR A 65 -6.08 -4.64 -1.45
CA TYR A 65 -6.08 -3.21 -1.80
C TYR A 65 -6.38 -2.96 -3.28
N ASN A 66 -5.93 -3.84 -4.18
CA ASN A 66 -6.28 -3.77 -5.60
C ASN A 66 -7.80 -3.84 -5.80
N GLU A 67 -8.46 -4.79 -5.14
CA GLU A 67 -9.92 -4.94 -5.20
C GLU A 67 -10.65 -3.75 -4.54
N LEU A 68 -10.20 -3.28 -3.37
CA LEU A 68 -10.82 -2.16 -2.66
C LEU A 68 -10.72 -0.83 -3.42
N PHE A 69 -9.62 -0.61 -4.15
CA PHE A 69 -9.34 0.65 -4.85
C PHE A 69 -9.80 0.66 -6.30
N ASP A 70 -10.31 -0.46 -6.80
CA ASP A 70 -10.87 -0.55 -8.15
C ASP A 70 -12.14 0.30 -8.28
N ILE A 71 -12.14 1.23 -9.25
CA ILE A 71 -13.27 2.09 -9.59
C ILE A 71 -14.02 1.62 -10.84
N TYR A 72 -13.55 0.54 -11.49
CA TYR A 72 -14.06 0.04 -12.77
C TYR A 72 -14.89 -1.24 -12.62
N HIS A 73 -14.57 -2.10 -11.64
CA HIS A 73 -15.17 -3.42 -11.50
C HIS A 73 -15.77 -3.64 -10.11
N HIS A 74 -16.91 -4.33 -10.09
CA HIS A 74 -17.50 -4.86 -8.88
C HIS A 74 -16.89 -6.23 -8.53
N TYR A 75 -16.69 -6.50 -7.23
CA TYR A 75 -16.23 -7.80 -6.72
C TYR A 75 -17.28 -8.37 -5.75
N ASP A 76 -17.68 -9.62 -5.97
CA ASP A 76 -18.67 -10.29 -5.12
C ASP A 76 -18.22 -10.31 -3.65
N GLY A 77 -19.05 -9.78 -2.76
CA GLY A 77 -18.79 -9.76 -1.33
C GLY A 77 -17.81 -8.66 -0.86
N VAL A 78 -17.32 -7.81 -1.76
CA VAL A 78 -16.45 -6.68 -1.46
C VAL A 78 -17.14 -5.38 -1.85
N ILE A 79 -17.36 -4.48 -0.89
CA ILE A 79 -17.77 -3.11 -1.18
C ILE A 79 -16.50 -2.29 -1.42
N ASN A 80 -16.28 -1.91 -2.67
CA ASN A 80 -15.10 -1.20 -3.15
C ASN A 80 -15.43 0.21 -3.64
N LEU A 81 -14.45 0.91 -4.24
CA LEU A 81 -14.67 2.26 -4.76
C LEU A 81 -15.63 2.31 -5.96
N TYR A 82 -15.76 1.25 -6.75
CA TYR A 82 -16.81 1.15 -7.77
C TYR A 82 -18.20 1.25 -7.14
N ASP A 83 -18.45 0.46 -6.07
CA ASP A 83 -19.73 0.46 -5.35
C ASP A 83 -19.99 1.80 -4.66
N VAL A 84 -18.96 2.41 -4.07
CA VAL A 84 -19.03 3.74 -3.46
C VAL A 84 -19.43 4.78 -4.50
N ASN A 85 -18.75 4.85 -5.63
CA ASN A 85 -19.06 5.78 -6.71
C ASN A 85 -20.48 5.59 -7.28
N ALA A 86 -20.96 4.36 -7.34
CA ALA A 86 -22.30 4.07 -7.87
C ALA A 86 -23.44 4.43 -6.90
N ARG A 87 -23.20 4.46 -5.59
CA ARG A 87 -24.25 4.45 -4.57
C ARG A 87 -24.19 5.59 -3.56
N ALA A 88 -23.01 6.16 -3.31
CA ALA A 88 -22.80 7.09 -2.20
C ALA A 88 -23.54 8.43 -2.34
N ALA A 89 -23.91 8.83 -3.56
CA ALA A 89 -24.74 10.02 -3.77
C ALA A 89 -26.23 9.80 -3.43
N ALA A 90 -26.71 8.55 -3.49
CA ALA A 90 -28.12 8.24 -3.20
C ALA A 90 -28.34 7.96 -1.70
N ALA A 91 -27.37 7.32 -1.02
CA ALA A 91 -27.44 7.00 0.40
C ALA A 91 -26.05 6.69 0.95
N PRO A 92 -25.80 6.85 2.27
CA PRO A 92 -24.56 6.43 2.90
C PRO A 92 -24.25 4.95 2.63
N VAL A 93 -23.01 4.66 2.19
CA VAL A 93 -22.51 3.32 1.87
C VAL A 93 -21.58 2.88 2.98
N GLN A 94 -21.91 1.79 3.66
CA GLN A 94 -21.01 1.17 4.64
C GLN A 94 -19.87 0.46 3.92
N VAL A 95 -18.65 0.70 4.38
CA VAL A 95 -17.42 0.14 3.81
C VAL A 95 -16.61 -0.60 4.87
N SER A 96 -15.59 -1.36 4.44
CA SER A 96 -14.67 -2.04 5.36
C SER A 96 -13.79 -1.04 6.12
N ASP A 97 -13.26 -1.47 7.27
CA ASP A 97 -12.31 -0.68 8.08
C ASP A 97 -11.14 -0.16 7.24
N GLU A 98 -10.60 -1.00 6.35
CA GLU A 98 -9.45 -0.62 5.53
C GLU A 98 -9.79 0.44 4.48
N LEU A 99 -10.94 0.31 3.80
CA LEU A 99 -11.35 1.31 2.82
C LEU A 99 -11.70 2.61 3.52
N TYR A 100 -12.40 2.53 4.67
CA TYR A 100 -12.72 3.71 5.48
C TYR A 100 -11.44 4.44 5.95
N ALA A 101 -10.49 3.71 6.53
CA ALA A 101 -9.22 4.28 6.99
C ALA A 101 -8.42 4.93 5.86
N PHE A 102 -8.43 4.32 4.67
CA PHE A 102 -7.79 4.88 3.48
C PHE A 102 -8.45 6.20 3.04
N LEU A 103 -9.78 6.23 2.90
CA LEU A 103 -10.51 7.45 2.51
C LEU A 103 -10.33 8.57 3.53
N ARG A 104 -10.35 8.23 4.81
CA ARG A 104 -10.07 9.15 5.91
C ARG A 104 -8.66 9.72 5.81
N TRP A 105 -7.65 8.88 5.59
CA TRP A 105 -6.27 9.32 5.37
C TRP A 105 -6.14 10.22 4.13
N CYS A 106 -6.82 9.90 3.04
CA CYS A 106 -6.82 10.73 1.85
C CYS A 106 -7.36 12.15 2.13
N LYS A 107 -8.51 12.24 2.82
CA LYS A 107 -9.15 13.51 3.14
C LYS A 107 -8.37 14.31 4.17
N ASP A 108 -7.99 13.70 5.29
CA ASP A 108 -7.47 14.41 6.46
C ASP A 108 -5.94 14.57 6.45
N THR A 109 -5.22 13.79 5.64
CA THR A 109 -3.76 13.79 5.63
C THR A 109 -3.19 14.10 4.25
N ALA A 110 -3.52 13.31 3.22
CA ALA A 110 -2.89 13.43 1.91
C ALA A 110 -3.30 14.73 1.20
N TYR A 111 -4.60 15.06 1.22
CA TYR A 111 -5.12 16.29 0.62
C TYR A 111 -4.49 17.56 1.21
N PRO A 112 -4.51 17.81 2.53
CA PRO A 112 -3.89 19.01 3.10
C PRO A 112 -2.36 19.01 3.00
N ALA A 113 -1.70 17.86 3.11
CA ALA A 113 -0.24 17.78 2.97
C ALA A 113 0.25 18.19 1.58
N ALA A 114 -0.58 18.00 0.55
CA ALA A 114 -0.30 18.40 -0.82
C ALA A 114 -0.92 19.78 -1.19
N ASN A 115 -1.39 20.58 -0.23
CA ASN A 115 -2.12 21.83 -0.46
C ASN A 115 -3.29 21.67 -1.47
N GLY A 116 -4.03 20.54 -1.38
CA GLY A 116 -5.14 20.24 -2.26
C GLY A 116 -4.76 19.64 -3.63
N ALA A 117 -3.48 19.54 -3.97
CA ALA A 117 -3.05 18.99 -5.26
C ALA A 117 -3.27 17.47 -5.37
N THR A 118 -3.34 16.75 -4.24
CA THR A 118 -3.72 15.34 -4.18
C THR A 118 -5.18 15.25 -3.77
N ASN A 119 -6.08 15.23 -4.75
CA ASN A 119 -7.52 15.27 -4.52
C ASN A 119 -8.21 14.03 -5.09
N ILE A 120 -8.65 13.13 -4.22
CA ILE A 120 -9.38 11.91 -4.64
C ILE A 120 -10.81 12.20 -5.13
N ALA A 121 -11.37 13.39 -4.84
CA ALA A 121 -12.68 13.80 -5.33
C ALA A 121 -12.66 14.24 -6.81
N ALA A 122 -11.49 14.24 -7.46
CA ALA A 122 -11.36 14.62 -8.87
C ALA A 122 -11.84 13.54 -9.87
N GLY A 123 -12.49 12.47 -9.42
CA GLY A 123 -12.91 11.34 -10.25
C GLY A 123 -13.80 11.71 -11.42
N ALA A 124 -14.71 12.68 -11.25
CA ALA A 124 -15.56 13.17 -12.35
C ALA A 124 -14.73 13.74 -13.52
N VAL A 125 -13.69 14.51 -13.23
CA VAL A 125 -12.77 15.06 -14.24
C VAL A 125 -11.91 13.97 -14.85
N LEU A 126 -11.33 13.09 -14.00
CA LEU A 126 -10.43 12.03 -14.46
C LEU A 126 -11.15 11.01 -15.35
N ARG A 127 -12.43 10.76 -15.13
CA ARG A 127 -13.27 9.92 -16.00
C ARG A 127 -13.36 10.47 -17.40
N LEU A 128 -13.52 11.79 -17.60
CA LEU A 128 -13.54 12.40 -18.94
C LEU A 128 -12.25 12.12 -19.71
N TRP A 129 -11.10 12.20 -19.04
CA TRP A 129 -9.80 11.89 -19.64
C TRP A 129 -9.63 10.39 -19.92
N HIS A 130 -10.13 9.54 -19.03
CA HIS A 130 -10.14 8.09 -19.24
C HIS A 130 -10.96 7.74 -20.49
N ASP A 131 -12.22 8.18 -20.55
CA ASP A 131 -13.13 7.88 -21.65
C ASP A 131 -12.59 8.42 -23.00
N ALA A 132 -12.01 9.61 -22.98
CA ALA A 132 -11.37 10.21 -24.16
C ALA A 132 -10.19 9.38 -24.67
N ARG A 133 -9.38 8.83 -23.76
CA ARG A 133 -8.20 8.00 -24.10
C ARG A 133 -8.61 6.62 -24.64
N GLU A 134 -9.67 6.03 -24.10
CA GLU A 134 -10.16 4.69 -24.47
C GLU A 134 -11.11 4.71 -25.68
N SER A 135 -11.43 5.90 -26.23
CA SER A 135 -12.29 6.04 -27.42
C SER A 135 -11.59 5.55 -28.68
N ASP A 136 -12.38 5.19 -29.71
CA ASP A 136 -11.87 4.80 -31.05
C ASP A 136 -11.09 5.92 -31.74
N SER A 137 -11.29 7.17 -31.32
CA SER A 137 -10.62 8.35 -31.86
C SER A 137 -10.17 9.25 -30.68
N PRO A 138 -9.05 8.92 -30.02
CA PRO A 138 -8.58 9.66 -28.85
C PRO A 138 -8.39 11.15 -29.15
N ALA A 139 -9.07 11.99 -28.38
CA ALA A 139 -8.96 13.45 -28.42
C ALA A 139 -9.14 14.01 -27.00
N PRO A 140 -8.58 15.19 -26.68
CA PRO A 140 -8.84 15.82 -25.40
C PRO A 140 -10.37 15.99 -25.15
N PRO A 141 -10.85 15.81 -23.91
CA PRO A 141 -12.23 16.08 -23.55
C PRO A 141 -12.64 17.53 -23.87
N ASP A 142 -13.94 17.73 -24.09
CA ASP A 142 -14.50 19.05 -24.30
C ASP A 142 -14.23 19.98 -23.11
N ALA A 143 -13.86 21.24 -23.39
CA ALA A 143 -13.47 22.20 -22.36
C ALA A 143 -14.66 22.57 -21.42
N ASP A 144 -15.88 22.64 -21.96
CA ASP A 144 -17.07 22.96 -21.15
C ASP A 144 -17.43 21.76 -20.27
N ALA A 145 -17.24 20.52 -20.76
CA ALA A 145 -17.41 19.32 -19.94
C ALA A 145 -16.40 19.26 -18.79
N ILE A 146 -15.13 19.59 -19.04
CA ILE A 146 -14.10 19.70 -18.00
C ILE A 146 -14.48 20.77 -16.98
N ALA A 147 -14.91 21.97 -17.44
CA ALA A 147 -15.29 23.07 -16.56
C ALA A 147 -16.50 22.68 -15.68
N ALA A 148 -17.47 21.97 -16.24
CA ALA A 148 -18.62 21.45 -15.47
C ALA A 148 -18.16 20.42 -14.43
N ALA A 149 -17.32 19.43 -14.79
CA ALA A 149 -16.84 18.43 -13.86
C ALA A 149 -15.98 19.00 -12.71
N LEU A 150 -15.24 20.09 -12.97
CA LEU A 150 -14.44 20.79 -11.97
C LEU A 150 -15.31 21.45 -10.86
N THR A 151 -16.60 21.61 -11.05
CA THR A 151 -17.50 22.10 -10.00
C THR A 151 -17.87 21.04 -8.94
N HIS A 152 -17.49 19.78 -9.15
CA HIS A 152 -17.85 18.62 -8.32
C HIS A 152 -16.62 17.93 -7.71
N ILE A 153 -15.53 18.68 -7.46
CA ILE A 153 -14.28 18.13 -6.92
C ILE A 153 -13.97 18.61 -5.50
N ASP A 154 -14.94 19.25 -4.80
CA ASP A 154 -14.69 19.66 -3.43
C ASP A 154 -14.59 18.41 -2.53
N ILE A 155 -13.44 18.25 -1.87
CA ILE A 155 -13.21 17.14 -0.95
C ILE A 155 -14.14 17.18 0.27
N GLU A 156 -14.69 18.34 0.62
CA GLU A 156 -15.64 18.47 1.72
C GLU A 156 -16.99 17.83 1.41
N ASP A 157 -17.34 17.64 0.13
CA ASP A 157 -18.52 16.92 -0.30
C ASP A 157 -18.42 15.40 -0.09
N LEU A 158 -17.21 14.88 0.19
CA LEU A 158 -17.00 13.54 0.70
C LEU A 158 -17.28 13.51 2.21
N VAL A 159 -18.42 13.02 2.61
CA VAL A 159 -18.82 12.88 4.02
C VAL A 159 -18.45 11.48 4.53
N LEU A 160 -17.70 11.44 5.62
CA LEU A 160 -17.28 10.21 6.30
C LEU A 160 -17.85 10.19 7.72
N ASP A 161 -18.64 9.16 8.05
CA ASP A 161 -19.18 8.93 9.39
C ASP A 161 -18.33 7.88 10.13
N ASP A 162 -17.61 8.32 11.16
CA ASP A 162 -16.72 7.47 11.95
C ASP A 162 -17.47 6.38 12.75
N ALA A 163 -18.69 6.67 13.21
CA ALA A 163 -19.44 5.75 14.06
C ALA A 163 -20.08 4.61 13.24
N ALA A 164 -20.57 4.94 12.04
CA ALA A 164 -21.23 4.00 11.15
C ALA A 164 -20.27 3.43 10.08
N GLN A 165 -19.07 3.99 9.95
CA GLN A 165 -18.10 3.69 8.88
C GLN A 165 -18.75 3.76 7.49
N THR A 166 -19.47 4.87 7.24
CA THR A 166 -20.14 5.09 5.96
C THR A 166 -19.52 6.25 5.19
N VAL A 167 -19.69 6.15 3.87
CA VAL A 167 -19.27 7.15 2.88
C VAL A 167 -20.51 7.69 2.19
N TYR A 168 -20.62 9.00 2.09
CA TYR A 168 -21.73 9.68 1.41
C TYR A 168 -21.20 10.87 0.60
N PHE A 169 -21.80 11.13 -0.56
CA PHE A 169 -21.51 12.29 -1.40
C PHE A 169 -22.68 13.30 -1.32
N THR A 170 -22.35 14.56 -1.06
CA THR A 170 -23.36 15.62 -1.03
C THR A 170 -23.81 16.03 -2.44
N TYR A 171 -23.03 15.70 -3.47
CA TYR A 171 -23.34 15.96 -4.89
C TYR A 171 -23.47 14.66 -5.68
N PRO A 172 -24.53 14.51 -6.52
CA PRO A 172 -24.75 13.32 -7.35
C PRO A 172 -23.65 13.07 -8.39
N GLU A 173 -22.99 14.12 -8.87
CA GLU A 173 -21.96 14.08 -9.92
C GLU A 173 -20.56 13.83 -9.36
N MET A 174 -20.41 13.82 -8.04
CA MET A 174 -19.13 13.51 -7.40
C MET A 174 -18.71 12.07 -7.69
N ALA A 175 -17.43 11.88 -7.93
CA ALA A 175 -16.83 10.55 -8.02
C ALA A 175 -15.41 10.56 -7.43
N LEU A 176 -15.02 9.44 -6.84
CA LEU A 176 -13.67 9.23 -6.32
C LEU A 176 -12.79 8.55 -7.36
N ASP A 177 -11.54 9.00 -7.44
CA ASP A 177 -10.45 8.33 -8.12
C ASP A 177 -9.19 8.40 -7.25
N VAL A 178 -8.59 7.25 -7.00
CA VAL A 178 -7.46 7.12 -6.08
C VAL A 178 -6.16 6.71 -6.78
N GLY A 179 -6.14 6.76 -8.10
CA GLY A 179 -4.98 6.34 -8.91
C GLY A 179 -3.68 7.03 -8.55
N ALA A 180 -3.74 8.30 -8.08
CA ALA A 180 -2.56 9.06 -7.66
C ALA A 180 -1.95 8.58 -6.33
N VAL A 181 -2.72 7.96 -5.44
CA VAL A 181 -2.29 7.64 -4.06
C VAL A 181 -2.46 6.17 -3.67
N GLY A 182 -3.41 5.47 -4.29
CA GLY A 182 -3.82 4.12 -3.88
C GLY A 182 -2.67 3.11 -3.87
N LYS A 183 -1.86 3.06 -4.95
CA LYS A 183 -0.71 2.14 -5.01
C LYS A 183 0.32 2.42 -3.91
N GLY A 184 0.67 3.69 -3.70
CA GLY A 184 1.63 4.08 -2.67
C GLY A 184 1.14 3.72 -1.26
N TYR A 185 -0.14 3.93 -0.99
CA TYR A 185 -0.76 3.54 0.28
C TYR A 185 -0.77 2.02 0.47
N ALA A 186 -1.18 1.25 -0.54
CA ALA A 186 -1.19 -0.21 -0.50
C ALA A 186 0.20 -0.78 -0.21
N VAL A 187 1.24 -0.26 -0.89
CA VAL A 187 2.64 -0.66 -0.68
C VAL A 187 3.10 -0.38 0.75
N GLU A 188 2.79 0.79 1.30
CA GLU A 188 3.14 1.12 2.69
C GLU A 188 2.43 0.21 3.69
N GLN A 189 1.12 -0.04 3.53
CA GLN A 189 0.39 -0.91 4.46
C GLN A 189 0.87 -2.38 4.37
N THR A 190 1.10 -2.88 3.17
CA THR A 190 1.68 -4.22 2.95
C THR A 190 3.06 -4.34 3.59
N ALA A 191 3.91 -3.33 3.44
CA ALA A 191 5.24 -3.33 4.06
C ALA A 191 5.14 -3.33 5.60
N ARG A 192 4.23 -2.55 6.18
CA ARG A 192 3.98 -2.54 7.64
C ARG A 192 3.47 -3.89 8.13
N ALA A 193 2.53 -4.49 7.42
CA ALA A 193 2.01 -5.82 7.75
C ALA A 193 3.10 -6.89 7.66
N ALA A 194 3.94 -6.86 6.63
CA ALA A 194 5.08 -7.77 6.49
C ALA A 194 6.11 -7.60 7.63
N GLN A 195 6.40 -6.35 8.03
CA GLN A 195 7.24 -6.07 9.20
C GLN A 195 6.64 -6.62 10.50
N ALA A 196 5.33 -6.46 10.70
CA ALA A 196 4.62 -7.01 11.86
C ALA A 196 4.64 -8.54 11.89
N ARG A 197 4.69 -9.19 10.72
CA ARG A 197 4.89 -10.65 10.57
C ARG A 197 6.35 -11.09 10.71
N GLY A 198 7.28 -10.17 10.99
CA GLY A 198 8.68 -10.45 11.26
C GLY A 198 9.63 -10.32 10.06
N LEU A 199 9.18 -9.81 8.90
CA LEU A 199 10.08 -9.52 7.78
C LEU A 199 10.97 -8.31 8.13
N THR A 200 12.28 -8.52 8.15
CA THR A 200 13.23 -7.50 8.60
C THR A 200 14.03 -6.83 7.48
N SER A 201 14.04 -7.41 6.29
CA SER A 201 14.83 -6.90 5.17
C SER A 201 14.17 -7.21 3.82
N ALA A 202 13.57 -6.20 3.19
CA ALA A 202 12.98 -6.31 1.86
C ALA A 202 12.93 -4.97 1.13
N LEU A 203 12.75 -5.04 -0.18
CA LEU A 203 12.44 -3.92 -1.07
C LEU A 203 11.21 -4.29 -1.89
N LEU A 204 10.15 -3.52 -1.74
CA LEU A 204 8.93 -3.62 -2.52
C LEU A 204 8.96 -2.56 -3.63
N ASN A 205 8.65 -2.95 -4.87
CA ASN A 205 8.46 -2.03 -5.99
C ASN A 205 7.21 -2.45 -6.76
N ILE A 206 6.15 -1.67 -6.63
CA ILE A 206 4.86 -1.92 -7.27
C ILE A 206 4.58 -0.75 -8.22
N GLY A 207 4.84 -0.97 -9.52
CA GLY A 207 4.65 0.05 -10.54
C GLY A 207 5.37 1.36 -10.26
N GLY A 208 6.61 1.30 -9.77
CA GLY A 208 7.42 2.47 -9.42
C GLY A 208 7.20 3.01 -8.01
N ASN A 209 6.19 2.53 -7.26
CA ASN A 209 6.07 2.84 -5.83
C ASN A 209 7.02 1.94 -5.04
N VAL A 210 8.06 2.54 -4.46
CA VAL A 210 9.15 1.80 -3.81
C VAL A 210 9.12 1.97 -2.29
N ARG A 211 9.19 0.85 -1.56
CA ARG A 211 9.27 0.84 -0.10
C ARG A 211 10.31 -0.16 0.40
N ALA A 212 11.27 0.31 1.15
CA ALA A 212 12.26 -0.54 1.80
C ALA A 212 11.84 -0.92 3.23
N ILE A 213 12.03 -2.17 3.60
CA ILE A 213 11.94 -2.68 4.96
C ILE A 213 13.36 -2.92 5.47
N GLY A 214 13.75 -2.24 6.55
CA GLY A 214 15.07 -2.39 7.16
C GLY A 214 16.24 -2.19 6.19
N THR A 215 17.33 -2.92 6.43
CA THR A 215 18.55 -2.88 5.64
C THR A 215 18.93 -4.27 5.12
N LYS A 216 19.78 -4.35 4.13
CA LYS A 216 20.42 -5.60 3.71
C LYS A 216 21.31 -6.16 4.83
N PRO A 217 21.62 -7.46 4.84
CA PRO A 217 22.58 -8.05 5.76
C PRO A 217 23.89 -7.24 5.83
N GLY A 218 24.41 -7.09 7.05
CA GLY A 218 25.58 -6.25 7.30
C GLY A 218 25.27 -4.75 7.37
N GLY A 219 23.99 -4.35 7.50
CA GLY A 219 23.58 -2.95 7.69
C GLY A 219 23.64 -2.08 6.42
N LYS A 220 23.81 -2.68 5.24
CA LYS A 220 23.87 -1.95 3.97
C LYS A 220 22.47 -1.47 3.55
N PRO A 221 22.33 -0.22 3.08
CA PRO A 221 21.03 0.28 2.60
C PRO A 221 20.57 -0.46 1.35
N TRP A 222 19.27 -0.52 1.16
CA TRP A 222 18.66 -0.83 -0.13
C TRP A 222 18.91 0.31 -1.11
N THR A 223 19.01 -0.02 -2.39
CA THR A 223 19.22 0.96 -3.47
C THR A 223 18.13 0.76 -4.50
N ALA A 224 17.38 1.81 -4.82
CA ALA A 224 16.45 1.87 -5.93
C ALA A 224 16.96 2.84 -6.98
N GLY A 225 16.91 2.45 -8.27
CA GLY A 225 17.12 3.35 -9.39
C GLY A 225 15.81 4.10 -9.69
N VAL A 226 15.91 5.37 -10.04
CA VAL A 226 14.81 6.18 -10.58
C VAL A 226 15.24 6.56 -12.00
N GLU A 227 14.42 6.21 -13.01
CA GLU A 227 14.60 6.59 -14.42
C GLU A 227 13.97 7.95 -14.68
#